data_4404e7730efe73d107a58ff91a950511
#
_entry.id   4404e7730efe73d107a58ff91a950511
#
_cell.length_a   1.000
_cell.length_b   1.000
_cell.length_c   1.000
_cell.angle_alpha   90.00
_cell.angle_beta   90.00
_cell.angle_gamma   90.00
#
_symmetry.space_group_name_H-M   'P 1'
#
loop_
_entity.id
_entity.type
_entity.pdbx_description
1 polymer ?
#
loop_
_entity_poly.entity_id
_entity_poly.type
_entity_poly.pdbx_seq_one_letter_code
_entity_poly.pdbx_strand_id
1 'polypeptide(L)'
;MKAVKISIDNAKKDKLFYVVANVVIYRESDKKCLILKRAATEIAHPNKYAVPGGKLEWKDLPIENPTRVNGDVLDYENAIGDLLKREAFEESGLTISEDLVYVNNVAFIRPDETPVILVKFAAKYVSGDVVLEEGAFTDFAWVDADEVMNYDCIDGIQGEIKKTIGIFG
;
A
#
# COMPACT_ATOMS: atom_id res chain seq x y z
N MET A 1 -12.13 4.13 30.60
CA MET A 1 -10.71 4.51 30.87
C MET A 1 -9.94 4.53 29.56
N LYS A 2 -9.31 5.63 29.27
CA LYS A 2 -8.55 5.82 28.05
C LYS A 2 -7.33 4.88 28.00
N ALA A 3 -7.03 4.32 26.82
CA ALA A 3 -5.88 3.43 26.64
C ALA A 3 -4.56 4.17 26.91
N VAL A 4 -3.62 3.48 27.54
CA VAL A 4 -2.26 3.96 27.83
C VAL A 4 -1.18 3.16 27.09
N LYS A 5 -1.57 2.07 26.44
CA LYS A 5 -0.70 1.22 25.61
C LYS A 5 -1.50 0.53 24.52
N ILE A 6 -0.84 0.09 23.48
CA ILE A 6 -1.42 -0.83 22.49
C ILE A 6 -1.14 -2.26 22.97
N SER A 7 -2.14 -3.15 22.95
CA SER A 7 -2.02 -4.53 23.39
C SER A 7 -3.08 -5.39 22.72
N ILE A 8 -2.78 -6.66 22.54
CA ILE A 8 -3.73 -7.68 22.11
C ILE A 8 -4.28 -8.52 23.25
N ASP A 9 -3.98 -8.18 24.53
CA ASP A 9 -4.33 -9.01 25.68
C ASP A 9 -5.84 -9.26 25.79
N ASN A 10 -6.64 -8.27 25.39
CA ASN A 10 -8.11 -8.36 25.39
C ASN A 10 -8.70 -8.70 24.00
N ALA A 11 -7.86 -8.93 23.00
CA ALA A 11 -8.33 -9.22 21.66
C ALA A 11 -8.68 -10.72 21.51
N LYS A 12 -9.75 -10.98 20.77
CA LYS A 12 -10.05 -12.34 20.32
C LYS A 12 -9.16 -12.68 19.15
N LYS A 13 -8.34 -13.71 19.28
CA LYS A 13 -7.31 -14.06 18.27
C LYS A 13 -7.90 -14.34 16.88
N ASP A 14 -9.10 -14.90 16.82
CA ASP A 14 -9.82 -15.21 15.58
C ASP A 14 -10.38 -13.96 14.87
N LYS A 15 -10.16 -12.77 15.41
CA LYS A 15 -10.55 -11.47 14.81
C LYS A 15 -9.35 -10.63 14.36
N LEU A 16 -8.14 -11.13 14.55
CA LEU A 16 -6.93 -10.38 14.25
C LEU A 16 -6.43 -10.66 12.82
N PHE A 17 -6.09 -9.60 12.11
CA PHE A 17 -5.50 -9.63 10.77
C PHE A 17 -4.31 -8.67 10.71
N TYR A 18 -3.29 -9.03 9.94
CA TYR A 18 -2.38 -8.01 9.43
C TYR A 18 -3.14 -7.15 8.43
N VAL A 19 -3.04 -5.84 8.60
CA VAL A 19 -3.62 -4.87 7.68
C VAL A 19 -2.51 -4.39 6.75
N VAL A 20 -2.67 -4.64 5.46
CA VAL A 20 -1.74 -4.21 4.40
C VAL A 20 -2.51 -3.32 3.44
N ALA A 21 -1.88 -2.26 2.97
CA ALA A 21 -2.44 -1.40 1.94
C ALA A 21 -1.45 -1.22 0.79
N ASN A 22 -1.97 -1.18 -0.43
CA ASN A 22 -1.22 -0.88 -1.66
C ASN A 22 -1.81 0.34 -2.35
N VAL A 23 -0.99 1.04 -3.13
CA VAL A 23 -1.43 2.16 -3.97
C VAL A 23 -0.92 2.01 -5.40
N VAL A 24 -1.83 2.06 -6.35
CA VAL A 24 -1.50 2.22 -7.78
C VAL A 24 -1.34 3.72 -8.04
N ILE A 25 -0.15 4.13 -8.46
CA ILE A 25 0.16 5.53 -8.74
C ILE A 25 -0.08 5.80 -10.22
N TYR A 26 -1.06 6.66 -10.51
CA TYR A 26 -1.46 7.04 -11.86
C TYR A 26 -0.90 8.40 -12.24
N ARG A 27 -0.25 8.49 -13.39
CA ARG A 27 0.30 9.73 -13.95
C ARG A 27 -0.59 10.25 -15.07
N GLU A 28 -1.20 11.43 -14.87
CA GLU A 28 -2.17 11.98 -15.82
C GLU A 28 -1.56 12.38 -17.17
N SER A 29 -0.30 12.81 -17.17
CA SER A 29 0.36 13.35 -18.37
C SER A 29 0.44 12.35 -19.54
N ASP A 30 0.56 11.05 -19.25
CA ASP A 30 0.66 9.98 -20.23
C ASP A 30 -0.30 8.82 -19.96
N LYS A 31 -1.17 8.94 -18.95
CA LYS A 31 -2.18 7.95 -18.57
C LYS A 31 -1.58 6.58 -18.20
N LYS A 32 -0.44 6.59 -17.54
CA LYS A 32 0.28 5.39 -17.13
C LYS A 32 0.33 5.23 -15.61
N CYS A 33 0.50 3.98 -15.17
CA CYS A 33 0.67 3.61 -13.77
C CYS A 33 2.08 3.09 -13.52
N LEU A 34 2.59 3.32 -12.31
CA LEU A 34 3.90 2.85 -11.88
C LEU A 34 3.84 1.40 -11.42
N ILE A 35 4.80 0.59 -11.89
CA ILE A 35 5.11 -0.73 -11.34
C ILE A 35 6.58 -0.81 -10.96
N LEU A 36 6.88 -1.54 -9.88
CA LEU A 36 8.21 -1.70 -9.29
C LEU A 36 8.60 -3.16 -9.26
N LYS A 37 9.79 -3.50 -9.77
CA LYS A 37 10.30 -4.88 -9.73
C LYS A 37 10.94 -5.17 -8.39
N ARG A 38 10.42 -6.15 -7.69
CA ARG A 38 10.96 -6.63 -6.41
C ARG A 38 12.33 -7.28 -6.60
N ALA A 39 13.22 -7.04 -5.65
CA ALA A 39 14.56 -7.63 -5.67
C ALA A 39 14.49 -9.16 -5.58
N ALA A 40 15.50 -9.84 -6.14
CA ALA A 40 15.62 -11.31 -6.07
C ALA A 40 15.78 -11.83 -4.65
N THR A 41 16.24 -10.98 -3.72
CA THR A 41 16.45 -11.30 -2.30
C THR A 41 15.17 -11.21 -1.46
N GLU A 42 14.06 -10.68 -2.03
CA GLU A 42 12.79 -10.60 -1.33
C GLU A 42 12.19 -12.00 -1.09
N ILE A 43 11.64 -12.21 0.11
CA ILE A 43 11.04 -13.49 0.50
C ILE A 43 9.74 -13.74 -0.28
N ALA A 44 8.90 -12.70 -0.39
CA ALA A 44 7.63 -12.80 -1.09
C ALA A 44 7.77 -12.28 -2.53
N HIS A 45 7.39 -13.10 -3.50
CA HIS A 45 7.33 -12.76 -4.92
C HIS A 45 8.61 -12.10 -5.47
N PRO A 46 9.81 -12.72 -5.30
CA PRO A 46 11.04 -12.15 -5.84
C PRO A 46 10.97 -12.00 -7.36
N ASN A 47 11.62 -10.95 -7.89
CA ASN A 47 11.68 -10.61 -9.32
C ASN A 47 10.35 -10.26 -10.00
N LYS A 48 9.23 -10.25 -9.29
CA LYS A 48 7.94 -9.84 -9.85
C LYS A 48 7.70 -8.35 -9.69
N TYR A 49 6.92 -7.79 -10.59
CA TYR A 49 6.48 -6.41 -10.52
C TYR A 49 5.29 -6.26 -9.56
N ALA A 50 5.34 -5.22 -8.76
CA ALA A 50 4.34 -4.87 -7.74
C ALA A 50 4.05 -3.37 -7.80
N VAL A 51 3.20 -2.91 -6.91
CA VAL A 51 2.96 -1.47 -6.66
C VAL A 51 3.36 -1.13 -5.23
N PRO A 52 3.64 0.15 -4.91
CA PRO A 52 4.00 0.55 -3.56
C PRO A 52 2.95 0.17 -2.52
N GLY A 53 3.41 -0.20 -1.34
CA GLY A 53 2.53 -0.54 -0.23
C GLY A 53 3.27 -1.01 1.01
N GLY A 54 2.52 -1.22 2.08
CA GLY A 54 3.11 -1.65 3.34
C GLY A 54 2.07 -2.12 4.35
N LYS A 55 2.57 -2.55 5.50
CA LYS A 55 1.76 -3.00 6.64
C LYS A 55 1.48 -1.83 7.56
N LEU A 56 0.24 -1.72 8.04
CA LEU A 56 -0.07 -0.83 9.16
C LEU A 56 0.48 -1.46 10.44
N GLU A 57 1.33 -0.73 11.12
CA GLU A 57 1.98 -1.19 12.35
C GLU A 57 1.57 -0.31 13.54
N TRP A 58 1.74 -0.83 14.77
CA TRP A 58 1.41 -0.09 15.99
C TRP A 58 2.16 1.24 16.12
N LYS A 59 3.41 1.32 15.59
CA LYS A 59 4.19 2.57 15.55
C LYS A 59 3.53 3.68 14.73
N ASP A 60 2.62 3.32 13.82
CA ASP A 60 1.85 4.26 13.00
C ASP A 60 0.69 4.90 13.80
N LEU A 61 0.43 4.42 15.01
CA LEU A 61 -0.62 4.87 15.91
C LEU A 61 -0.03 5.34 17.25
N PRO A 62 0.66 6.51 17.28
CA PRO A 62 1.34 6.99 18.47
C PRO A 62 0.33 7.42 19.54
N ILE A 63 0.29 6.68 20.66
CA ILE A 63 -0.72 6.85 21.72
C ILE A 63 -0.74 8.28 22.28
N GLU A 64 0.42 8.92 22.39
CA GLU A 64 0.51 10.28 22.93
C GLU A 64 -0.05 11.36 22.01
N ASN A 65 -0.24 11.04 20.71
CA ASN A 65 -0.64 12.01 19.70
C ASN A 65 -1.82 11.53 18.85
N PRO A 66 -2.98 11.21 19.47
CA PRO A 66 -4.17 10.87 18.67
C PRO A 66 -4.67 12.11 17.91
N THR A 67 -5.28 11.91 16.75
CA THR A 67 -5.93 12.98 16.00
C THR A 67 -7.11 13.55 16.78
N ARG A 68 -7.80 12.68 17.52
CA ARG A 68 -8.95 13.05 18.35
C ARG A 68 -9.09 12.05 19.50
N VAL A 69 -9.61 12.55 20.61
CA VAL A 69 -10.07 11.70 21.72
C VAL A 69 -11.61 11.73 21.72
N ASN A 70 -12.21 10.60 21.48
CA ASN A 70 -13.66 10.43 21.44
C ASN A 70 -14.12 9.61 22.65
N GLY A 71 -14.48 10.30 23.74
CA GLY A 71 -14.68 9.65 25.02
C GLY A 71 -13.38 9.00 25.51
N ASP A 72 -13.39 7.69 25.72
CA ASP A 72 -12.20 6.91 26.08
C ASP A 72 -11.47 6.32 24.86
N VAL A 73 -11.95 6.57 23.63
CA VAL A 73 -11.38 6.06 22.40
C VAL A 73 -10.36 7.04 21.83
N LEU A 74 -9.22 6.53 21.41
CA LEU A 74 -8.18 7.29 20.71
C LEU A 74 -8.34 7.08 19.21
N ASP A 75 -8.65 8.16 18.48
CA ASP A 75 -8.81 8.13 17.03
C ASP A 75 -7.54 8.60 16.31
N TYR A 76 -7.17 7.87 15.27
CA TYR A 76 -6.06 8.20 14.36
C TYR A 76 -6.64 8.27 12.94
N GLU A 77 -7.06 9.46 12.54
CA GLU A 77 -7.64 9.69 11.22
C GLU A 77 -6.59 9.53 10.13
N ASN A 78 -7.03 9.07 8.97
CA ASN A 78 -6.20 8.93 7.77
C ASN A 78 -4.98 7.99 7.92
N ALA A 79 -5.00 7.04 8.85
CA ALA A 79 -3.87 6.14 9.10
C ALA A 79 -3.41 5.38 7.83
N ILE A 80 -4.34 4.91 7.00
CA ILE A 80 -4.02 4.25 5.72
C ILE A 80 -3.44 5.24 4.71
N GLY A 81 -4.00 6.45 4.61
CA GLY A 81 -3.49 7.49 3.71
C GLY A 81 -2.05 7.90 4.05
N ASP A 82 -1.77 8.09 5.33
CA ASP A 82 -0.43 8.44 5.81
C ASP A 82 0.57 7.29 5.57
N LEU A 83 0.16 6.05 5.81
CA LEU A 83 0.94 4.86 5.46
C LEU A 83 1.30 4.87 3.97
N LEU A 84 0.33 5.02 3.08
CA LEU A 84 0.55 4.94 1.63
C LEU A 84 1.38 6.10 1.09
N LYS A 85 1.23 7.31 1.63
CA LYS A 85 2.11 8.44 1.27
C LYS A 85 3.56 8.16 1.65
N ARG A 86 3.79 7.62 2.84
CA ARG A 86 5.12 7.25 3.31
C ARG A 86 5.72 6.12 2.46
N GLU A 87 5.00 5.04 2.25
CA GLU A 87 5.48 3.90 1.47
C GLU A 87 5.74 4.27 0.01
N ALA A 88 4.86 5.04 -0.62
CA ALA A 88 5.09 5.54 -1.98
C ALA A 88 6.39 6.34 -2.08
N PHE A 89 6.66 7.22 -1.10
CA PHE A 89 7.88 8.00 -1.07
C PHE A 89 9.13 7.14 -0.77
N GLU A 90 9.07 6.26 0.23
CA GLU A 90 10.19 5.39 0.60
C GLU A 90 10.55 4.42 -0.52
N GLU A 91 9.57 3.79 -1.15
CA GLU A 91 9.78 2.75 -2.16
C GLU A 91 10.06 3.31 -3.56
N SER A 92 9.54 4.48 -3.89
CA SER A 92 9.63 5.04 -5.26
C SER A 92 10.10 6.50 -5.37
N GLY A 93 10.27 7.21 -4.27
CA GLY A 93 10.63 8.63 -4.28
C GLY A 93 9.50 9.57 -4.68
N LEU A 94 8.28 9.06 -4.89
CA LEU A 94 7.17 9.84 -5.42
C LEU A 94 6.25 10.39 -4.34
N THR A 95 5.74 11.59 -4.60
CA THR A 95 4.63 12.18 -3.85
C THR A 95 3.33 11.88 -4.57
N ILE A 96 2.34 11.39 -3.84
CA ILE A 96 0.99 11.07 -4.35
C ILE A 96 -0.05 12.04 -3.79
N SER A 97 -1.21 12.09 -4.46
CA SER A 97 -2.35 12.91 -4.04
C SER A 97 -2.92 12.45 -2.69
N GLU A 98 -3.54 13.39 -1.97
CA GLU A 98 -4.25 13.12 -0.70
C GLU A 98 -5.50 12.25 -0.93
N ASP A 99 -6.13 12.39 -2.09
CA ASP A 99 -7.36 11.69 -2.44
C ASP A 99 -7.06 10.27 -2.90
N LEU A 100 -7.32 9.31 -2.03
CA LEU A 100 -7.22 7.89 -2.37
C LEU A 100 -8.55 7.38 -2.88
N VAL A 101 -8.53 6.66 -4.00
CA VAL A 101 -9.70 5.99 -4.55
C VAL A 101 -9.59 4.50 -4.26
N TYR A 102 -10.61 3.93 -3.63
CA TYR A 102 -10.69 2.50 -3.38
C TYR A 102 -10.75 1.72 -4.69
N VAL A 103 -9.90 0.72 -4.84
CA VAL A 103 -9.87 -0.16 -6.01
C VAL A 103 -10.51 -1.50 -5.69
N ASN A 104 -9.98 -2.20 -4.68
CA ASN A 104 -10.41 -3.53 -4.33
C ASN A 104 -9.76 -3.99 -2.99
N ASN A 105 -10.15 -5.15 -2.48
CA ASN A 105 -9.49 -5.78 -1.34
C ASN A 105 -9.44 -7.29 -1.51
N VAL A 106 -8.55 -7.93 -0.77
CA VAL A 106 -8.46 -9.38 -0.69
C VAL A 106 -8.03 -9.79 0.73
N ALA A 107 -8.68 -10.81 1.27
CA ALA A 107 -8.22 -11.49 2.46
C ALA A 107 -7.52 -12.78 2.05
N PHE A 108 -6.38 -13.07 2.63
CA PHE A 108 -5.62 -14.28 2.34
C PHE A 108 -4.88 -14.79 3.58
N ILE A 109 -4.42 -16.03 3.50
CA ILE A 109 -3.64 -16.66 4.54
C ILE A 109 -2.24 -16.90 3.98
N ARG A 110 -1.23 -16.38 4.69
CA ARG A 110 0.17 -16.56 4.33
C ARG A 110 0.64 -18.01 4.60
N PRO A 111 1.76 -18.45 4.00
CA PRO A 111 2.32 -19.78 4.31
C PRO A 111 2.66 -20.00 5.79
N ASP A 112 2.92 -18.94 6.54
CA ASP A 112 3.13 -18.97 8.00
C ASP A 112 1.81 -18.92 8.81
N GLU A 113 0.68 -19.17 8.16
CA GLU A 113 -0.67 -19.19 8.74
C GLU A 113 -1.21 -17.83 9.21
N THR A 114 -0.48 -16.74 8.97
CA THR A 114 -0.94 -15.38 9.34
C THR A 114 -2.07 -14.93 8.42
N PRO A 115 -3.25 -14.56 8.96
CA PRO A 115 -4.33 -13.99 8.16
C PRO A 115 -4.03 -12.51 7.85
N VAL A 116 -4.28 -12.12 6.62
CA VAL A 116 -4.01 -10.77 6.10
C VAL A 116 -5.24 -10.22 5.40
N ILE A 117 -5.51 -8.94 5.63
CA ILE A 117 -6.41 -8.15 4.78
C ILE A 117 -5.56 -7.13 4.02
N LEU A 118 -5.61 -7.18 2.70
CA LEU A 118 -4.96 -6.24 1.79
C LEU A 118 -6.02 -5.35 1.16
N VAL A 119 -5.91 -4.05 1.40
CA VAL A 119 -6.80 -3.04 0.80
C VAL A 119 -6.00 -2.26 -0.23
N LYS A 120 -6.58 -2.11 -1.41
CA LYS A 120 -5.91 -1.56 -2.59
C LYS A 120 -6.56 -0.26 -3.00
N PHE A 121 -5.72 0.75 -3.18
CA PHE A 121 -6.13 2.11 -3.56
C PHE A 121 -5.43 2.55 -4.85
N ALA A 122 -5.97 3.59 -5.46
CA ALA A 122 -5.34 4.34 -6.52
C ALA A 122 -5.18 5.80 -6.08
N ALA A 123 -4.10 6.43 -6.50
CA ALA A 123 -3.82 7.83 -6.26
C ALA A 123 -3.13 8.44 -7.47
N LYS A 124 -3.26 9.76 -7.64
CA LYS A 124 -2.55 10.48 -8.70
C LYS A 124 -1.11 10.79 -8.28
N TYR A 125 -0.20 10.65 -9.22
CA TYR A 125 1.15 11.21 -9.11
C TYR A 125 1.08 12.74 -9.00
N VAL A 126 1.83 13.28 -8.04
CA VAL A 126 1.92 14.73 -7.84
C VAL A 126 3.28 15.25 -8.27
N SER A 127 4.35 14.66 -7.74
CA SER A 127 5.73 15.12 -8.00
C SER A 127 6.77 14.05 -7.65
N GLY A 128 8.01 14.34 -8.03
CA GLY A 128 9.17 13.51 -7.75
C GLY A 128 9.64 12.71 -8.96
N ASP A 129 10.90 12.29 -8.91
CA ASP A 129 11.48 11.34 -9.86
C ASP A 129 11.56 9.97 -9.19
N VAL A 130 11.47 8.91 -9.98
CA VAL A 130 11.53 7.56 -9.40
C VAL A 130 12.94 7.29 -8.87
N VAL A 131 13.01 7.07 -7.57
CA VAL A 131 14.19 6.63 -6.83
C VAL A 131 13.81 5.39 -6.06
N LEU A 132 14.30 4.24 -6.50
CA LEU A 132 13.96 2.96 -5.91
C LEU A 132 14.59 2.78 -4.52
N GLU A 133 13.83 2.19 -3.59
CA GLU A 133 14.38 1.78 -2.30
C GLU A 133 15.46 0.73 -2.50
N GLU A 134 16.67 1.05 -2.05
CA GLU A 134 17.84 0.16 -2.18
C GLU A 134 17.60 -1.17 -1.46
N GLY A 135 17.90 -2.26 -2.14
CA GLY A 135 17.74 -3.63 -1.62
C GLY A 135 16.33 -4.19 -1.71
N ALA A 136 15.30 -3.36 -1.93
CA ALA A 136 13.92 -3.80 -2.06
C ALA A 136 13.45 -3.92 -3.52
N PHE A 137 13.84 -2.97 -4.36
CA PHE A 137 13.45 -2.90 -5.77
C PHE A 137 14.65 -2.71 -6.69
N THR A 138 14.58 -3.29 -7.90
CA THR A 138 15.69 -3.29 -8.87
C THR A 138 15.37 -2.63 -10.20
N ASP A 139 14.09 -2.41 -10.49
CA ASP A 139 13.63 -1.83 -11.74
C ASP A 139 12.24 -1.22 -11.58
N PHE A 140 11.84 -0.38 -12.52
CA PHE A 140 10.48 0.18 -12.58
C PHE A 140 10.04 0.42 -14.02
N ALA A 141 8.72 0.53 -14.20
CA ALA A 141 8.15 0.96 -15.46
C ALA A 141 6.87 1.77 -15.22
N TRP A 142 6.62 2.72 -16.12
CA TRP A 142 5.32 3.35 -16.28
C TRP A 142 4.58 2.65 -17.41
N VAL A 143 3.44 2.05 -17.10
CA VAL A 143 2.72 1.16 -18.03
C VAL A 143 1.26 1.58 -18.18
N ASP A 144 0.73 1.43 -19.38
CA ASP A 144 -0.70 1.47 -19.64
C ASP A 144 -1.35 0.08 -19.51
N ALA A 145 -2.65 -0.01 -19.84
CA ALA A 145 -3.43 -1.24 -19.69
C ALA A 145 -2.96 -2.40 -20.60
N ASP A 146 -2.36 -2.08 -21.74
CA ASP A 146 -1.85 -3.09 -22.69
C ASP A 146 -0.40 -3.44 -22.37
N GLU A 147 0.42 -2.44 -22.09
CA GLU A 147 1.85 -2.60 -21.78
C GLU A 147 2.05 -3.48 -20.52
N VAL A 148 1.22 -3.33 -19.49
CA VAL A 148 1.35 -4.10 -18.25
C VAL A 148 1.25 -5.61 -18.46
N MET A 149 0.60 -6.05 -19.53
CA MET A 149 0.49 -7.48 -19.87
C MET A 149 1.82 -8.13 -20.26
N ASN A 150 2.83 -7.33 -20.62
CA ASN A 150 4.17 -7.79 -20.96
C ASN A 150 5.10 -7.94 -19.75
N TYR A 151 4.64 -7.62 -18.54
CA TYR A 151 5.41 -7.67 -17.30
C TYR A 151 4.99 -8.84 -16.43
N ASP A 152 5.98 -9.50 -15.81
CA ASP A 152 5.72 -10.57 -14.84
C ASP A 152 5.33 -9.96 -13.50
N CYS A 153 4.05 -9.67 -13.35
CA CYS A 153 3.48 -9.05 -12.15
C CYS A 153 3.03 -10.09 -11.12
N ILE A 154 2.98 -9.66 -9.85
CA ILE A 154 2.22 -10.39 -8.83
C ILE A 154 0.76 -10.48 -9.29
N ASP A 155 0.12 -11.62 -9.06
CA ASP A 155 -1.27 -11.86 -9.44
C ASP A 155 -2.20 -10.75 -8.91
N GLY A 156 -3.04 -10.22 -9.78
CA GLY A 156 -3.96 -9.13 -9.48
C GLY A 156 -3.47 -7.74 -9.91
N ILE A 157 -2.16 -7.49 -9.97
CA ILE A 157 -1.59 -6.17 -10.32
C ILE A 157 -2.05 -5.69 -11.69
N GLN A 158 -2.02 -6.55 -12.70
CA GLN A 158 -2.47 -6.18 -14.07
C GLN A 158 -3.92 -5.72 -14.09
N GLY A 159 -4.80 -6.41 -13.36
CA GLY A 159 -6.20 -6.04 -13.24
C GLY A 159 -6.39 -4.72 -12.49
N GLU A 160 -5.60 -4.46 -11.47
CA GLU A 160 -5.63 -3.21 -10.69
C GLU A 160 -5.16 -2.01 -11.51
N ILE A 161 -4.11 -2.18 -12.33
CA ILE A 161 -3.64 -1.17 -13.28
C ILE A 161 -4.75 -0.80 -14.27
N LYS A 162 -5.37 -1.79 -14.89
CA LYS A 162 -6.49 -1.58 -15.83
C LYS A 162 -7.65 -0.86 -15.17
N LYS A 163 -8.03 -1.27 -13.97
CA LYS A 163 -9.11 -0.64 -13.22
C LYS A 163 -8.79 0.81 -12.86
N THR A 164 -7.55 1.09 -12.41
CA THR A 164 -7.10 2.44 -12.08
C THR A 164 -7.13 3.36 -13.30
N ILE A 165 -6.65 2.90 -14.44
CA ILE A 165 -6.72 3.67 -15.69
C ILE A 165 -8.18 3.94 -16.08
N GLY A 166 -9.07 2.98 -15.89
CA GLY A 166 -10.51 3.17 -16.10
C GLY A 166 -11.15 4.21 -15.18
N ILE A 167 -10.65 4.34 -13.94
CA ILE A 167 -11.14 5.32 -12.97
C ILE A 167 -10.69 6.75 -13.34
N PHE A 168 -9.42 6.93 -13.68
CA PHE A 168 -8.80 8.26 -13.91
C PHE A 168 -8.69 8.67 -15.37
N GLY A 169 -8.66 7.71 -16.25
CA GLY A 169 -8.47 7.91 -17.70
C GLY A 169 -9.72 8.18 -18.54
#